data_c179829adbd822e5cfe2ff319541faa7
#
_entry.id   c179829adbd822e5cfe2ff319541faa7
#
_cell.length_a   1.000
_cell.length_b   1.000
_cell.length_c   1.000
_cell.angle_alpha   90.00
_cell.angle_beta   90.00
_cell.angle_gamma   90.00
#
_symmetry.space_group_name_H-M   'P 1'
#
loop_
_entity.id
_entity.type
_entity.pdbx_description
1 polymer ?
#
loop_
_entity_poly.entity_id
_entity_poly.type
_entity_poly.pdbx_seq_one_letter_code
_entity_poly.pdbx_strand_id
1 'polypeptide(L)'
;MNKSVIVNFVICFSLFTFHFSLASAQSKHDTITEQDYYDFFNSTINPFPVTTMGGPCNPDSVKICNLISTPEVGVLRDDTSEIFKDTVFSRADRAYIHKQALRNKNLRWKQGMMHGVNVIDGADVQHIMDSAGTEVGWPVYYKKYKLGYNKFSVPLYSLDKTKCIVYRAYSCSDNFGLGNTNVFIKKGDKWVLLKSCAPWVH
;
A
#
# COMPACT_ATOMS: atom_id res chain seq x y z
N MET A 1 31.61 -41.88 -36.44
CA MET A 1 30.76 -40.96 -35.73
C MET A 1 30.91 -39.58 -36.38
N ASN A 2 29.81 -39.02 -36.90
CA ASN A 2 29.86 -37.86 -37.79
C ASN A 2 30.04 -36.58 -36.91
N LYS A 3 31.11 -35.80 -37.16
CA LYS A 3 31.45 -34.58 -36.42
C LYS A 3 30.26 -33.56 -36.34
N SER A 4 29.39 -33.59 -37.38
CA SER A 4 28.20 -32.74 -37.46
C SER A 4 27.15 -33.04 -36.35
N VAL A 5 27.02 -34.28 -35.91
CA VAL A 5 26.06 -34.68 -34.86
C VAL A 5 26.49 -34.19 -33.50
N ILE A 6 27.80 -34.16 -33.24
CA ILE A 6 28.34 -33.70 -31.93
C ILE A 6 28.16 -32.21 -31.77
N VAL A 7 28.34 -31.40 -32.82
CA VAL A 7 28.18 -29.94 -32.78
C VAL A 7 26.74 -29.57 -32.51
N ASN A 8 25.77 -30.22 -33.14
CA ASN A 8 24.36 -29.94 -32.91
C ASN A 8 23.89 -30.31 -31.48
N PHE A 9 24.48 -31.37 -30.90
CA PHE A 9 24.14 -31.79 -29.54
C PHE A 9 24.68 -30.79 -28.48
N VAL A 10 25.88 -30.25 -28.71
CA VAL A 10 26.46 -29.24 -27.79
C VAL A 10 25.71 -27.93 -27.86
N ILE A 11 25.26 -27.46 -29.02
CA ILE A 11 24.49 -26.22 -29.19
C ILE A 11 23.11 -26.35 -28.53
N CYS A 12 22.40 -27.47 -28.70
CA CYS A 12 21.12 -27.69 -28.03
C CYS A 12 21.25 -27.73 -26.50
N PHE A 13 22.32 -28.32 -25.97
CA PHE A 13 22.51 -28.39 -24.51
C PHE A 13 22.86 -27.03 -23.90
N SER A 14 23.65 -26.20 -24.60
CA SER A 14 23.98 -24.85 -24.14
C SER A 14 22.77 -23.91 -24.16
N LEU A 15 21.87 -24.02 -25.13
CA LEU A 15 20.61 -23.25 -25.15
C LEU A 15 19.67 -23.68 -24.06
N PHE A 16 19.60 -24.96 -23.71
CA PHE A 16 18.73 -25.47 -22.64
C PHE A 16 19.21 -25.03 -21.24
N THR A 17 20.51 -25.02 -21.02
CA THR A 17 21.07 -24.52 -19.74
C THR A 17 20.92 -23.00 -19.57
N PHE A 18 20.96 -22.22 -20.67
CA PHE A 18 20.75 -20.78 -20.63
C PHE A 18 19.32 -20.40 -20.27
N HIS A 19 18.33 -21.12 -20.79
CA HIS A 19 16.92 -20.92 -20.43
C HIS A 19 16.62 -21.30 -18.98
N PHE A 20 17.25 -22.35 -18.46
CA PHE A 20 17.08 -22.73 -17.03
C PHE A 20 17.71 -21.72 -16.08
N SER A 21 18.85 -21.13 -16.43
CA SER A 21 19.50 -20.10 -15.62
C SER A 21 18.72 -18.80 -15.57
N LEU A 22 18.06 -18.39 -16.67
CA LEU A 22 17.19 -17.23 -16.70
C LEU A 22 15.91 -17.44 -15.88
N ALA A 23 15.29 -18.62 -15.93
CA ALA A 23 14.11 -18.93 -15.13
C ALA A 23 14.39 -18.98 -13.63
N SER A 24 15.55 -19.48 -13.21
CA SER A 24 15.93 -19.51 -11.79
C SER A 24 16.42 -18.16 -11.26
N ALA A 25 16.96 -17.28 -12.11
CA ALA A 25 17.31 -15.91 -11.72
C ALA A 25 16.06 -15.05 -11.48
N GLN A 26 14.98 -15.29 -12.22
CA GLN A 26 13.73 -14.56 -12.09
C GLN A 26 12.95 -14.91 -10.83
N SER A 27 13.14 -16.11 -10.25
CA SER A 27 12.36 -16.57 -9.08
C SER A 27 12.86 -16.02 -7.73
N LYS A 28 14.07 -15.47 -7.64
CA LYS A 28 14.65 -14.97 -6.39
C LYS A 28 14.27 -13.53 -6.03
N HIS A 29 13.66 -12.77 -6.96
CA HIS A 29 13.32 -11.34 -6.77
C HIS A 29 11.85 -11.06 -6.42
N ASP A 30 10.97 -12.07 -6.41
CA ASP A 30 9.52 -11.83 -6.47
C ASP A 30 8.78 -11.79 -5.14
N THR A 31 9.42 -12.02 -4.02
CA THR A 31 8.67 -12.04 -2.76
C THR A 31 8.71 -10.68 -2.10
N ILE A 32 7.60 -9.92 -2.21
CA ILE A 32 7.35 -8.79 -1.33
C ILE A 32 7.06 -9.34 0.05
N THR A 33 7.81 -8.86 1.02
CA THR A 33 7.71 -9.22 2.43
C THR A 33 6.89 -8.19 3.20
N GLU A 34 6.45 -8.52 4.40
CA GLU A 34 5.81 -7.56 5.29
C GLU A 34 6.74 -6.39 5.64
N GLN A 35 8.06 -6.62 5.71
CA GLN A 35 9.06 -5.58 5.97
C GLN A 35 9.09 -4.53 4.86
N ASP A 36 8.96 -4.92 3.58
CA ASP A 36 8.90 -3.98 2.45
C ASP A 36 7.77 -2.95 2.62
N TYR A 37 6.64 -3.33 3.25
CA TYR A 37 5.54 -2.41 3.52
C TYR A 37 5.92 -1.36 4.57
N TYR A 38 6.55 -1.78 5.66
CA TYR A 38 7.00 -0.87 6.71
C TYR A 38 8.11 0.05 6.23
N ASP A 39 9.06 -0.45 5.45
CA ASP A 39 10.14 0.35 4.86
C ASP A 39 9.59 1.42 3.92
N PHE A 40 8.59 1.08 3.12
CA PHE A 40 7.89 2.08 2.30
C PHE A 40 7.28 3.19 3.18
N PHE A 41 6.49 2.84 4.19
CA PHE A 41 5.86 3.83 5.05
C PHE A 41 6.86 4.64 5.84
N ASN A 42 7.88 4.04 6.42
CA ASN A 42 8.92 4.75 7.17
C ASN A 42 9.74 5.70 6.29
N SER A 43 9.83 5.44 4.98
CA SER A 43 10.49 6.33 4.03
C SER A 43 9.57 7.42 3.46
N THR A 44 8.24 7.25 3.57
CA THR A 44 7.27 8.14 2.89
C THR A 44 6.33 8.87 3.84
N ILE A 45 6.08 8.40 5.07
CA ILE A 45 5.09 9.01 6.01
C ILE A 45 5.44 10.44 6.39
N ASN A 46 6.71 10.80 6.44
CA ASN A 46 7.14 12.18 6.73
C ASN A 46 6.73 13.24 5.68
N PRO A 47 6.44 12.90 4.41
CA PRO A 47 5.94 13.85 3.44
C PRO A 47 4.43 13.78 3.18
N PHE A 48 3.63 13.06 3.99
CA PHE A 48 2.19 13.24 3.88
C PHE A 48 1.79 14.52 4.62
N PRO A 49 1.73 15.67 3.94
CA PRO A 49 1.11 16.84 4.55
C PRO A 49 -0.33 16.43 4.83
N VAL A 50 -0.65 16.28 6.08
CA VAL A 50 -2.06 16.37 6.49
C VAL A 50 -2.38 17.82 6.18
N THR A 51 -3.15 18.03 5.12
CA THR A 51 -3.55 19.36 4.69
C THR A 51 -4.14 20.08 5.88
N THR A 52 -3.56 21.21 6.20
CA THR A 52 -3.97 22.18 7.20
C THR A 52 -5.39 22.65 6.92
N MET A 53 -6.38 21.93 7.43
CA MET A 53 -7.73 22.46 7.57
C MET A 53 -7.95 22.73 9.05
N GLY A 54 -8.02 24.03 9.40
CA GLY A 54 -8.21 24.49 10.76
C GLY A 54 -9.49 23.92 11.35
N GLY A 55 -9.34 23.10 12.38
CA GLY A 55 -10.43 22.48 13.13
C GLY A 55 -9.87 21.63 14.26
N PRO A 56 -10.71 20.96 15.07
CA PRO A 56 -10.25 20.02 16.11
C PRO A 56 -9.42 18.86 15.55
N CYS A 57 -9.34 18.77 14.23
CA CYS A 57 -8.55 17.82 13.47
C CYS A 57 -7.17 18.36 13.04
N ASN A 58 -6.65 19.44 13.67
CA ASN A 58 -5.38 20.05 13.29
C ASN A 58 -4.21 19.08 13.51
N PRO A 59 -3.58 18.59 12.44
CA PRO A 59 -2.48 17.63 12.52
C PRO A 59 -1.11 18.26 12.74
N ASP A 60 -0.98 19.59 12.64
CA ASP A 60 0.32 20.28 12.64
C ASP A 60 1.04 20.23 13.98
N SER A 61 0.33 19.87 15.07
CA SER A 61 0.91 19.75 16.40
C SER A 61 1.27 18.31 16.81
N VAL A 62 0.96 17.31 15.99
CA VAL A 62 1.00 15.92 16.43
C VAL A 62 2.01 15.10 15.65
N LYS A 63 3.08 14.70 16.33
CA LYS A 63 4.11 13.80 15.80
C LYS A 63 3.64 12.34 15.67
N ILE A 64 2.41 12.03 16.12
CA ILE A 64 1.85 10.67 16.18
C ILE A 64 0.48 10.69 15.52
N CYS A 65 0.21 9.75 14.62
CA CYS A 65 -1.13 9.55 14.05
C CYS A 65 -1.70 8.19 14.47
N ASN A 66 -3.02 8.12 14.69
CA ASN A 66 -3.69 6.85 14.87
C ASN A 66 -3.87 6.16 13.50
N LEU A 67 -3.63 4.87 13.46
CA LEU A 67 -3.81 4.02 12.28
C LEU A 67 -4.65 2.81 12.65
N ILE A 68 -5.72 2.55 11.89
CA ILE A 68 -6.51 1.34 12.04
C ILE A 68 -5.65 0.12 11.70
N SER A 69 -5.67 -0.88 12.58
CA SER A 69 -4.85 -2.09 12.49
C SER A 69 -5.12 -2.94 11.24
N THR A 70 -6.33 -2.84 10.68
CA THR A 70 -6.72 -3.55 9.46
C THR A 70 -6.40 -2.68 8.25
N PRO A 71 -5.57 -3.14 7.30
CA PRO A 71 -5.35 -2.43 6.06
C PRO A 71 -6.65 -2.26 5.26
N GLU A 72 -6.80 -1.11 4.62
CA GLU A 72 -7.89 -0.91 3.67
C GLU A 72 -7.66 -1.76 2.42
N VAL A 73 -8.62 -2.63 2.11
CA VAL A 73 -8.54 -3.55 0.95
C VAL A 73 -9.25 -3.02 -0.30
N GLY A 74 -9.95 -1.87 -0.16
CA GLY A 74 -10.76 -1.30 -1.24
C GLY A 74 -9.98 -0.63 -2.38
N VAL A 75 -8.64 -0.71 -2.39
CA VAL A 75 -7.77 -0.07 -3.39
C VAL A 75 -8.11 -0.46 -4.84
N LEU A 76 -8.75 -1.61 -5.02
CA LEU A 76 -9.08 -2.15 -6.34
C LEU A 76 -10.59 -2.12 -6.63
N ARG A 77 -11.37 -1.25 -5.98
CA ARG A 77 -12.74 -0.96 -6.40
C ARG A 77 -12.73 -0.31 -7.80
N ASP A 78 -13.88 -0.26 -8.45
CA ASP A 78 -14.03 0.20 -9.86
C ASP A 78 -13.39 1.57 -10.14
N ASP A 79 -13.27 2.44 -9.14
CA ASP A 79 -12.58 3.74 -9.22
C ASP A 79 -11.08 3.62 -9.55
N THR A 80 -10.47 2.45 -9.35
CA THR A 80 -9.08 2.17 -9.74
C THR A 80 -8.90 2.11 -11.26
N SER A 81 -10.00 2.08 -12.02
CA SER A 81 -9.95 2.12 -13.47
C SER A 81 -9.13 3.31 -13.99
N GLU A 82 -9.19 4.49 -13.33
CA GLU A 82 -8.40 5.67 -13.71
C GLU A 82 -6.91 5.50 -13.43
N ILE A 83 -6.54 4.79 -12.36
CA ILE A 83 -5.14 4.49 -12.04
C ILE A 83 -4.53 3.61 -13.12
N PHE A 84 -5.34 2.71 -13.68
CA PHE A 84 -4.91 1.76 -14.69
C PHE A 84 -5.17 2.21 -16.14
N LYS A 85 -5.87 3.33 -16.36
CA LYS A 85 -6.03 3.92 -17.71
C LYS A 85 -4.71 4.42 -18.27
N ASP A 86 -3.83 4.94 -17.40
CA ASP A 86 -2.52 5.41 -17.82
C ASP A 86 -1.54 4.25 -18.02
N THR A 87 -0.54 4.47 -18.85
CA THR A 87 0.52 3.51 -19.16
C THR A 87 1.54 3.29 -18.02
N VAL A 88 1.28 3.85 -16.83
CA VAL A 88 2.17 3.74 -15.66
C VAL A 88 2.39 2.28 -15.25
N PHE A 89 1.31 1.48 -15.29
CA PHE A 89 1.38 0.05 -14.96
C PHE A 89 1.09 -0.79 -16.20
N SER A 90 1.99 -1.72 -16.51
CA SER A 90 1.80 -2.71 -17.56
C SER A 90 0.64 -3.66 -17.22
N ARG A 91 0.17 -4.42 -18.20
CA ARG A 91 -0.83 -5.48 -17.97
C ARG A 91 -0.35 -6.51 -16.94
N ALA A 92 0.93 -6.86 -16.98
CA ALA A 92 1.53 -7.80 -16.04
C ALA A 92 1.61 -7.23 -14.63
N ASP A 93 1.95 -5.92 -14.47
CA ASP A 93 1.91 -5.24 -13.19
C ASP A 93 0.52 -5.25 -12.58
N ARG A 94 -0.52 -4.98 -13.37
CA ARG A 94 -1.91 -4.98 -12.90
C ARG A 94 -2.32 -6.35 -12.33
N ALA A 95 -2.00 -7.42 -13.07
CA ALA A 95 -2.27 -8.79 -12.60
C ALA A 95 -1.53 -9.11 -11.30
N TYR A 96 -0.28 -8.64 -11.18
CA TYR A 96 0.52 -8.82 -9.98
C TYR A 96 -0.01 -8.02 -8.78
N ILE A 97 -0.44 -6.78 -8.99
CA ILE A 97 -1.07 -5.91 -8.00
C ILE A 97 -2.36 -6.57 -7.45
N HIS A 98 -3.22 -7.09 -8.32
CA HIS A 98 -4.41 -7.82 -7.90
C HIS A 98 -4.09 -9.04 -7.02
N LYS A 99 -3.08 -9.83 -7.42
CA LYS A 99 -2.63 -10.98 -6.63
C LYS A 99 -2.11 -10.56 -5.25
N GLN A 100 -1.38 -9.47 -5.15
CA GLN A 100 -0.92 -8.91 -3.87
C GLN A 100 -2.09 -8.49 -2.98
N ALA A 101 -3.08 -7.79 -3.51
CA ALA A 101 -4.25 -7.34 -2.76
C ALA A 101 -4.99 -8.53 -2.14
N LEU A 102 -5.23 -9.59 -2.91
CA LEU A 102 -5.88 -10.81 -2.42
C LEU A 102 -5.07 -11.51 -1.33
N ARG A 103 -3.75 -11.60 -1.49
CA ARG A 103 -2.86 -12.22 -0.50
C ARG A 103 -2.85 -11.47 0.83
N ASN A 104 -2.94 -10.15 0.79
CA ASN A 104 -2.77 -9.29 1.95
C ASN A 104 -4.07 -8.95 2.69
N LYS A 105 -5.22 -9.51 2.29
CA LYS A 105 -6.53 -9.23 2.90
C LYS A 105 -6.61 -9.47 4.42
N ASN A 106 -5.78 -10.35 4.95
CA ASN A 106 -5.74 -10.70 6.38
C ASN A 106 -4.56 -10.09 7.13
N LEU A 107 -3.75 -9.26 6.48
CA LEU A 107 -2.65 -8.57 7.14
C LEU A 107 -3.18 -7.68 8.28
N ARG A 108 -2.37 -7.47 9.29
CA ARG A 108 -2.61 -6.51 10.36
C ARG A 108 -1.37 -5.68 10.58
N TRP A 109 -1.55 -4.36 10.66
CA TRP A 109 -0.46 -3.46 11.03
C TRP A 109 -0.02 -3.72 12.47
N LYS A 110 1.28 -3.77 12.70
CA LYS A 110 1.87 -4.04 14.01
C LYS A 110 2.32 -2.74 14.67
N GLN A 111 2.02 -2.62 15.96
CA GLN A 111 2.51 -1.50 16.77
C GLN A 111 4.04 -1.46 16.76
N GLY A 112 4.61 -0.25 16.66
CA GLY A 112 6.06 -0.02 16.72
C GLY A 112 6.82 -0.24 15.41
N MET A 113 6.17 -0.76 14.36
CA MET A 113 6.81 -1.00 13.06
C MET A 113 6.85 0.24 12.16
N MET A 114 5.97 1.21 12.40
CA MET A 114 5.93 2.49 11.69
C MET A 114 6.26 3.66 12.63
N HIS A 115 7.15 4.54 12.20
CA HIS A 115 7.57 5.69 12.99
C HIS A 115 6.43 6.71 13.15
N GLY A 116 6.18 7.18 14.37
CA GLY A 116 5.15 8.17 14.63
C GLY A 116 3.71 7.67 14.44
N VAL A 117 3.49 6.36 14.45
CA VAL A 117 2.19 5.74 14.26
C VAL A 117 1.78 4.97 15.51
N ASN A 118 0.56 5.26 15.98
CA ASN A 118 -0.12 4.49 17.01
C ASN A 118 -1.16 3.58 16.33
N VAL A 119 -0.92 2.28 16.34
CA VAL A 119 -1.85 1.32 15.75
C VAL A 119 -2.98 1.05 16.71
N ILE A 120 -4.22 1.29 16.27
CA ILE A 120 -5.44 1.10 17.06
C ILE A 120 -6.28 -0.04 16.47
N ASP A 121 -7.01 -0.73 17.33
CA ASP A 121 -7.85 -1.83 16.89
C ASP A 121 -9.09 -1.32 16.11
N GLY A 122 -9.21 -1.73 14.86
CA GLY A 122 -10.35 -1.36 14.02
C GLY A 122 -11.68 -1.92 14.54
N ALA A 123 -11.68 -3.09 15.18
CA ALA A 123 -12.88 -3.67 15.77
C ALA A 123 -13.37 -2.84 16.98
N ASP A 124 -12.45 -2.32 17.78
CA ASP A 124 -12.80 -1.44 18.90
C ASP A 124 -13.37 -0.11 18.40
N VAL A 125 -12.77 0.47 17.35
CA VAL A 125 -13.32 1.70 16.74
C VAL A 125 -14.73 1.45 16.18
N GLN A 126 -14.91 0.36 15.45
CA GLN A 126 -16.23 -0.01 14.91
C GLN A 126 -17.25 -0.22 16.03
N HIS A 127 -16.88 -0.91 17.10
CA HIS A 127 -17.76 -1.12 18.24
C HIS A 127 -18.19 0.20 18.91
N ILE A 128 -17.26 1.16 19.07
CA ILE A 128 -17.60 2.49 19.59
C ILE A 128 -18.62 3.20 18.69
N MET A 129 -18.41 3.17 17.37
CA MET A 129 -19.31 3.83 16.42
C MET A 129 -20.70 3.16 16.37
N ASP A 130 -20.75 1.83 16.38
CA ASP A 130 -22.01 1.07 16.29
C ASP A 130 -22.84 1.15 17.58
N SER A 131 -22.18 1.12 18.75
CA SER A 131 -22.88 1.09 20.05
C SER A 131 -23.45 2.43 20.45
N ALA A 132 -22.84 3.53 20.04
CA ALA A 132 -23.23 4.86 20.45
C ALA A 132 -24.05 5.63 19.39
N GLY A 133 -24.16 5.07 18.15
CA GLY A 133 -24.56 5.82 16.98
C GLY A 133 -23.48 6.83 16.57
N THR A 134 -23.46 7.23 15.31
CA THR A 134 -22.35 8.03 14.77
C THR A 134 -22.19 9.38 15.47
N GLU A 135 -23.29 10.09 15.78
CA GLU A 135 -23.23 11.40 16.46
C GLU A 135 -22.59 11.33 17.86
N VAL A 136 -22.81 10.24 18.58
CA VAL A 136 -22.30 10.06 19.97
C VAL A 136 -20.97 9.27 19.95
N GLY A 137 -20.73 8.49 18.93
CA GLY A 137 -19.54 7.65 18.79
C GLY A 137 -18.24 8.44 18.77
N TRP A 138 -18.20 9.56 18.05
CA TRP A 138 -17.00 10.40 17.97
C TRP A 138 -16.58 11.02 19.31
N PRO A 139 -17.44 11.60 20.15
CA PRO A 139 -17.08 12.03 21.49
C PRO A 139 -16.48 10.89 22.34
N VAL A 140 -17.06 9.69 22.29
CA VAL A 140 -16.54 8.51 23.00
C VAL A 140 -15.17 8.11 22.44
N TYR A 141 -15.04 8.07 21.12
CA TYR A 141 -13.79 7.79 20.43
C TYR A 141 -12.68 8.77 20.83
N TYR A 142 -12.95 10.09 20.81
CA TYR A 142 -11.98 11.11 21.19
C TYR A 142 -11.57 11.07 22.65
N LYS A 143 -12.46 10.66 23.55
CA LYS A 143 -12.12 10.45 24.96
C LYS A 143 -11.03 9.37 25.10
N LYS A 144 -11.07 8.33 24.27
CA LYS A 144 -10.11 7.21 24.28
C LYS A 144 -8.85 7.50 23.48
N TYR A 145 -8.99 7.95 22.24
CA TYR A 145 -7.91 8.00 21.26
C TYR A 145 -7.34 9.39 20.96
N LYS A 146 -8.02 10.47 21.37
CA LYS A 146 -7.60 11.88 21.28
C LYS A 146 -7.53 12.49 19.87
N LEU A 147 -7.25 11.70 18.84
CA LEU A 147 -6.99 12.12 17.45
C LEU A 147 -7.88 11.33 16.50
N GLY A 148 -8.22 11.89 15.35
CA GLY A 148 -8.79 11.13 14.24
C GLY A 148 -7.91 9.93 13.86
N TYR A 149 -8.39 9.10 12.96
CA TYR A 149 -7.65 7.92 12.52
C TYR A 149 -7.42 7.89 11.02
N ASN A 150 -6.32 7.25 10.64
CA ASN A 150 -6.00 6.93 9.26
C ASN A 150 -6.33 5.46 8.96
N LYS A 151 -6.65 5.19 7.70
CA LYS A 151 -6.67 3.86 7.10
C LYS A 151 -5.69 3.85 5.94
N PHE A 152 -4.78 2.90 5.90
CA PHE A 152 -3.88 2.70 4.77
C PHE A 152 -4.11 1.33 4.17
N SER A 153 -4.05 1.23 2.84
CA SER A 153 -3.84 -0.06 2.22
C SER A 153 -2.38 -0.48 2.39
N VAL A 154 -2.08 -1.76 2.21
CA VAL A 154 -0.70 -2.16 1.94
C VAL A 154 -0.23 -1.51 0.63
N PRO A 155 1.06 -1.15 0.52
CA PRO A 155 1.64 -0.78 -0.76
C PRO A 155 1.56 -1.95 -1.73
N LEU A 156 0.94 -1.74 -2.89
CA LEU A 156 0.81 -2.73 -3.94
C LEU A 156 1.81 -2.41 -5.05
N TYR A 157 2.84 -3.22 -5.18
CA TYR A 157 4.01 -2.96 -6.02
C TYR A 157 3.85 -3.46 -7.44
N SER A 158 4.48 -2.76 -8.42
CA SER A 158 4.78 -3.31 -9.74
C SER A 158 5.74 -4.50 -9.65
N LEU A 159 5.83 -5.31 -10.70
CA LEU A 159 6.72 -6.48 -10.77
C LEU A 159 8.19 -6.13 -10.50
N ASP A 160 8.64 -5.01 -11.02
CA ASP A 160 10.01 -4.49 -10.86
C ASP A 160 10.23 -3.74 -9.54
N LYS A 161 9.19 -3.63 -8.69
CA LYS A 161 9.19 -2.90 -7.42
C LYS A 161 9.61 -1.42 -7.53
N THR A 162 9.51 -0.83 -8.72
CA THR A 162 9.84 0.59 -8.94
C THR A 162 8.63 1.51 -8.82
N LYS A 163 7.43 0.96 -8.76
CA LYS A 163 6.15 1.68 -8.62
C LYS A 163 5.29 1.00 -7.57
N CYS A 164 4.46 1.76 -6.89
CA CYS A 164 3.43 1.18 -6.04
C CYS A 164 2.19 2.05 -5.97
N ILE A 165 1.09 1.42 -5.57
CA ILE A 165 -0.20 2.06 -5.29
C ILE A 165 -0.48 1.95 -3.81
N VAL A 166 -0.92 3.05 -3.18
CA VAL A 166 -1.37 3.10 -1.79
C VAL A 166 -2.65 3.90 -1.70
N TYR A 167 -3.67 3.32 -1.11
CA TYR A 167 -4.86 4.05 -0.67
C TYR A 167 -4.63 4.59 0.74
N ARG A 168 -5.11 5.81 0.96
CA ARG A 168 -5.14 6.45 2.26
C ARG A 168 -6.50 7.07 2.48
N ALA A 169 -7.04 6.91 3.68
CA ALA A 169 -8.17 7.69 4.16
C ALA A 169 -7.87 8.21 5.57
N TYR A 170 -8.46 9.35 5.89
CA TYR A 170 -8.46 9.96 7.21
C TYR A 170 -9.90 10.29 7.62
N SER A 171 -10.25 10.01 8.85
CA SER A 171 -11.54 10.33 9.42
C SER A 171 -11.37 10.97 10.78
N CYS A 172 -12.13 12.03 11.05
CA CYS A 172 -12.09 12.73 12.33
C CYS A 172 -13.45 13.20 12.84
N SER A 173 -14.53 13.01 12.08
CA SER A 173 -15.90 13.23 12.52
C SER A 173 -16.86 12.51 11.58
N ASP A 174 -18.15 12.55 11.87
CA ASP A 174 -19.20 12.02 10.98
C ASP A 174 -19.23 12.71 9.63
N ASN A 175 -18.96 14.00 9.64
CA ASN A 175 -19.08 14.87 8.47
C ASN A 175 -17.70 15.27 7.91
N PHE A 176 -16.62 14.69 8.40
CA PHE A 176 -15.29 14.99 7.87
C PHE A 176 -14.42 13.75 7.75
N GLY A 177 -14.20 13.42 6.52
CA GLY A 177 -13.24 12.41 6.08
C GLY A 177 -12.67 12.79 4.73
N LEU A 178 -11.48 12.34 4.44
CA LEU A 178 -10.86 12.48 3.14
C LEU A 178 -10.09 11.21 2.79
N GLY A 179 -10.01 10.93 1.50
CA GLY A 179 -9.23 9.80 1.03
C GLY A 179 -8.79 9.97 -0.40
N ASN A 180 -7.76 9.26 -0.75
CA ASN A 180 -7.25 9.21 -2.11
C ASN A 180 -6.43 7.94 -2.34
N THR A 181 -6.22 7.64 -3.61
CA THR A 181 -5.29 6.61 -4.05
C THR A 181 -4.07 7.28 -4.65
N ASN A 182 -2.91 6.97 -4.12
CA ASN A 182 -1.64 7.55 -4.50
C ASN A 182 -0.80 6.54 -5.27
N VAL A 183 -0.19 7.00 -6.35
CA VAL A 183 0.81 6.26 -7.11
C VAL A 183 2.18 6.86 -6.81
N PHE A 184 3.09 6.01 -6.39
CA PHE A 184 4.49 6.37 -6.13
C PHE A 184 5.41 5.71 -7.14
N ILE A 185 6.52 6.39 -7.41
CA ILE A 185 7.65 5.84 -8.18
C ILE A 185 8.91 5.91 -7.33
N LYS A 186 9.78 4.91 -7.48
CA LYS A 186 11.07 4.88 -6.83
C LYS A 186 12.09 5.65 -7.68
N LYS A 187 12.74 6.66 -7.11
CA LYS A 187 13.84 7.42 -7.71
C LYS A 187 15.09 7.23 -6.84
N GLY A 188 16.02 6.39 -7.29
CA GLY A 188 17.09 5.88 -6.43
C GLY A 188 16.49 5.12 -5.25
N ASP A 189 16.85 5.49 -4.02
CA ASP A 189 16.33 4.86 -2.80
C ASP A 189 15.08 5.53 -2.23
N LYS A 190 14.55 6.57 -2.89
CA LYS A 190 13.41 7.36 -2.40
C LYS A 190 12.15 7.08 -3.19
N TRP A 191 11.03 6.95 -2.46
CA TRP A 191 9.71 6.96 -3.05
C TRP A 191 9.22 8.40 -3.25
N VAL A 192 8.74 8.71 -4.44
CA VAL A 192 8.23 10.02 -4.83
C VAL A 192 6.80 9.88 -5.31
N LEU A 193 5.90 10.71 -4.80
CA LEU A 193 4.53 10.77 -5.27
C LEU A 193 4.51 11.16 -6.75
N LEU A 194 3.95 10.31 -7.60
CA LEU A 194 3.76 10.57 -9.02
C LEU A 194 2.43 11.26 -9.28
N LYS A 195 1.35 10.71 -8.70
CA LYS A 195 0.01 11.27 -8.83
C LYS A 195 -0.90 10.81 -7.70
N SER A 196 -1.94 11.59 -7.45
CA SER A 196 -3.07 11.25 -6.57
C SER A 196 -4.33 11.13 -7.41
N CYS A 197 -5.09 10.08 -7.21
CA CYS A 197 -6.29 9.75 -7.97
C CYS A 197 -7.48 9.54 -7.05
N ALA A 198 -8.69 9.72 -7.59
CA ALA A 198 -9.95 9.46 -6.91
C ALA A 198 -10.02 10.10 -5.50
N PRO A 199 -9.72 11.42 -5.36
CA PRO A 199 -9.89 12.08 -4.08
C PRO A 199 -11.38 12.15 -3.73
N TRP A 200 -11.69 11.92 -2.46
CA TRP A 200 -13.03 12.14 -1.93
C TRP A 200 -12.93 12.91 -0.61
N VAL A 201 -13.95 13.70 -0.33
CA VAL A 201 -14.11 14.45 0.92
C VAL A 201 -15.57 14.31 1.35
N HIS A 202 -15.81 14.03 2.61
CA HIS A 202 -17.11 14.07 3.28
C HIS A 202 -17.14 15.19 4.28
#